data_eb859ca25dc354907f90e7a9b769e300
#
_entry.id   eb859ca25dc354907f90e7a9b769e300
#
_cell.length_a   1.000
_cell.length_b   1.000
_cell.length_c   1.000
_cell.angle_alpha   90.00
_cell.angle_beta   90.00
_cell.angle_gamma   90.00
#
_symmetry.space_group_name_H-M   'P 1'
#
loop_
_entity.id
_entity.type
_entity.pdbx_description
1 polymer ?
#
loop_
_entity_poly.entity_id
_entity_poly.type
_entity_poly.pdbx_seq_one_letter_code
_entity_poly.pdbx_strand_id
1 'polypeptide(L)'
;MSRKPRKSKGNIKHSIHSVMDGTAQIFKVPQSGDVYQFRMYISTDKKHYRISLKTRDLESALSKARDKALELSAYVRNDIKIFGMTLDELISEYIDYRHNDVVNGDIVKERLGTIKSQLKNMANIKGGDIKLAELDRDCMFDYAQERKLQSPTVVDVTIRNEQATINAMIQYAYRKGNIHFEKFNFKKIRIRKDDIGVRDTFTPEEYDRLILAMRSYVAKKNCPDDDERFERLMIRDYVLISSNTYLRVGEARQLTWGDINGFETHNYDNGRQVQLISFTVRAETSKVRTARKMFARGAEYFIRLKKRTEFTEPTHLLFSLNGVVPLDARKWQKHWVNLMSDIGIHNHKERKLTWYSLRHFGITMRVIAGVNLIDLSKLAGTSVAHIENTYLKYSEAQSRTAALKNFIINKDGTILEL
;
A
#
# COMPACT_ATOMS: atom_id res chain seq x y z
N MET A 1 -40.32 -2.21 -42.89
CA MET A 1 -39.26 -1.64 -43.76
C MET A 1 -37.95 -2.35 -43.43
N SER A 2 -37.55 -3.28 -44.31
CA SER A 2 -36.35 -4.11 -44.13
C SER A 2 -35.11 -3.33 -44.55
N ARG A 3 -34.14 -3.13 -43.63
CA ARG A 3 -32.83 -2.53 -43.92
C ARG A 3 -31.95 -3.55 -44.65
N LYS A 4 -31.66 -3.29 -45.94
CA LYS A 4 -30.66 -4.04 -46.72
C LYS A 4 -29.29 -3.96 -46.08
N PRO A 5 -28.51 -5.06 -46.01
CA PRO A 5 -27.15 -5.04 -45.49
C PRO A 5 -26.26 -4.19 -46.40
N ARG A 6 -25.50 -3.23 -45.80
CA ARG A 6 -24.47 -2.48 -46.50
C ARG A 6 -23.32 -3.44 -46.90
N LYS A 7 -23.20 -3.69 -48.21
CA LYS A 7 -21.99 -4.32 -48.77
C LYS A 7 -20.77 -3.46 -48.39
N SER A 8 -19.82 -4.00 -47.66
CA SER A 8 -18.51 -3.38 -47.44
C SER A 8 -17.83 -3.19 -48.79
N LYS A 9 -17.59 -1.96 -49.21
CA LYS A 9 -16.76 -1.65 -50.37
C LYS A 9 -15.35 -2.16 -50.01
N GLY A 10 -14.92 -3.27 -50.59
CA GLY A 10 -13.57 -3.77 -50.41
C GLY A 10 -12.58 -2.69 -50.83
N ASN A 11 -11.58 -2.42 -50.01
CA ASN A 11 -10.50 -1.48 -50.29
C ASN A 11 -9.81 -1.94 -51.60
N ILE A 12 -9.91 -1.18 -52.69
CA ILE A 12 -9.23 -1.44 -53.92
C ILE A 12 -7.75 -1.21 -53.72
N LYS A 13 -6.97 -2.27 -53.74
CA LYS A 13 -5.50 -2.25 -53.63
C LYS A 13 -4.91 -1.97 -55.00
N HIS A 14 -3.91 -1.12 -55.09
CA HIS A 14 -3.12 -0.85 -56.28
C HIS A 14 -1.62 -0.87 -55.97
N SER A 15 -0.76 -0.87 -56.98
CA SER A 15 0.71 -0.95 -56.84
C SER A 15 1.15 -2.09 -55.90
N ILE A 16 0.71 -3.32 -56.23
CA ILE A 16 1.02 -4.53 -55.44
C ILE A 16 2.38 -5.04 -55.88
N HIS A 17 3.32 -5.21 -54.94
CA HIS A 17 4.63 -5.83 -55.20
C HIS A 17 4.86 -6.97 -54.21
N SER A 18 5.43 -8.05 -54.72
CA SER A 18 5.84 -9.20 -53.92
C SER A 18 7.18 -8.93 -53.23
N VAL A 19 7.36 -9.46 -52.03
CA VAL A 19 8.57 -9.36 -51.23
C VAL A 19 8.95 -10.75 -50.74
N MET A 20 10.24 -11.13 -50.86
CA MET A 20 10.78 -12.43 -50.45
C MET A 20 9.99 -13.61 -51.05
N ASP A 21 10.01 -13.72 -52.37
CA ASP A 21 9.41 -14.82 -53.13
C ASP A 21 7.92 -15.13 -52.80
N GLY A 22 7.17 -14.06 -52.53
CA GLY A 22 5.74 -14.17 -52.24
C GLY A 22 5.38 -14.32 -50.78
N THR A 23 6.36 -14.41 -49.88
CA THR A 23 6.14 -14.53 -48.42
C THR A 23 5.41 -13.32 -47.87
N ALA A 24 5.69 -12.13 -48.38
CA ALA A 24 5.04 -10.90 -48.02
C ALA A 24 4.66 -10.04 -49.24
N GLN A 25 3.82 -9.06 -49.07
CA GLN A 25 3.36 -8.14 -50.10
C GLN A 25 3.35 -6.71 -49.56
N ILE A 26 3.69 -5.75 -50.46
CA ILE A 26 3.39 -4.32 -50.23
C ILE A 26 2.36 -3.86 -51.26
N PHE A 27 1.53 -2.92 -50.87
CA PHE A 27 0.48 -2.34 -51.69
C PHE A 27 0.07 -0.98 -51.22
N LYS A 28 -0.51 -0.17 -52.11
CA LYS A 28 -1.11 1.10 -51.76
C LYS A 28 -2.63 0.98 -51.57
N VAL A 29 -3.18 1.83 -50.71
CA VAL A 29 -4.64 1.97 -50.48
C VAL A 29 -4.98 3.45 -50.58
N PRO A 30 -5.90 3.86 -51.47
CA PRO A 30 -6.26 5.28 -51.64
C PRO A 30 -6.61 5.99 -50.35
N GLN A 31 -7.34 5.29 -49.46
CA GLN A 31 -7.77 5.83 -48.18
C GLN A 31 -6.63 6.14 -47.18
N SER A 32 -5.43 5.61 -47.42
CA SER A 32 -4.21 5.86 -46.60
C SER A 32 -3.29 6.91 -47.21
N GLY A 33 -3.75 7.70 -48.19
CA GLY A 33 -2.96 8.74 -48.86
C GLY A 33 -1.78 8.18 -49.65
N ASP A 34 -1.97 7.04 -50.31
CA ASP A 34 -0.99 6.34 -51.15
C ASP A 34 0.32 5.95 -50.45
N VAL A 35 0.28 5.82 -49.14
CA VAL A 35 1.38 5.26 -48.34
C VAL A 35 1.39 3.73 -48.52
N TYR A 36 2.57 3.16 -48.74
CA TYR A 36 2.73 1.71 -48.86
C TYR A 36 2.37 1.01 -47.54
N GLN A 37 1.55 -0.07 -47.64
CA GLN A 37 1.18 -0.99 -46.59
C GLN A 37 1.92 -2.32 -46.80
N PHE A 38 2.42 -2.90 -45.74
CA PHE A 38 3.01 -4.23 -45.73
C PHE A 38 1.97 -5.24 -45.26
N ARG A 39 2.01 -6.45 -45.82
CA ARG A 39 1.19 -7.60 -45.42
C ARG A 39 1.99 -8.90 -45.55
N MET A 40 1.96 -9.70 -44.48
CA MET A 40 2.54 -11.05 -44.45
C MET A 40 1.56 -12.00 -43.73
N TYR A 41 1.42 -13.22 -44.27
CA TYR A 41 0.66 -14.27 -43.59
C TYR A 41 1.53 -14.96 -42.57
N ILE A 42 1.06 -15.05 -41.31
CA ILE A 42 1.77 -15.69 -40.22
C ILE A 42 1.10 -17.03 -39.97
N SER A 43 1.81 -18.12 -40.29
CA SER A 43 1.29 -19.50 -40.24
C SER A 43 1.01 -19.95 -38.80
N THR A 44 1.86 -19.58 -37.83
CA THR A 44 1.70 -19.88 -36.39
C THR A 44 0.43 -19.31 -35.80
N ASP A 45 0.07 -18.10 -36.19
CA ASP A 45 -1.11 -17.39 -35.70
C ASP A 45 -2.33 -17.52 -36.64
N LYS A 46 -2.17 -18.10 -37.82
CA LYS A 46 -3.18 -18.21 -38.89
C LYS A 46 -3.83 -16.89 -39.26
N LYS A 47 -3.06 -15.78 -39.19
CA LYS A 47 -3.50 -14.41 -39.41
C LYS A 47 -2.55 -13.65 -40.31
N HIS A 48 -3.05 -12.55 -40.92
CA HIS A 48 -2.22 -11.62 -41.68
C HIS A 48 -1.71 -10.48 -40.79
N TYR A 49 -0.39 -10.36 -40.72
CA TYR A 49 0.24 -9.16 -40.16
C TYR A 49 0.17 -8.01 -41.18
N ARG A 50 -0.23 -6.82 -40.77
CA ARG A 50 -0.33 -5.62 -41.63
C ARG A 50 0.19 -4.42 -40.88
N ILE A 51 1.04 -3.61 -41.57
CA ILE A 51 1.56 -2.36 -41.02
C ILE A 51 1.77 -1.33 -42.14
N SER A 52 1.63 -0.04 -41.83
CA SER A 52 2.03 1.04 -42.73
C SER A 52 3.55 1.21 -42.71
N LEU A 53 4.18 1.30 -43.89
CA LEU A 53 5.62 1.53 -44.05
C LEU A 53 5.99 3.01 -43.97
N LYS A 54 4.98 3.90 -43.81
CA LYS A 54 5.15 5.36 -43.66
C LYS A 54 6.01 5.97 -44.80
N THR A 55 5.93 5.45 -46.00
CA THR A 55 6.61 5.96 -47.19
C THR A 55 5.72 5.80 -48.42
N ARG A 56 5.89 6.70 -49.39
CA ARG A 56 5.26 6.64 -50.73
C ARG A 56 6.25 6.20 -51.79
N ASP A 57 7.55 6.21 -51.46
CA ASP A 57 8.62 5.76 -52.34
C ASP A 57 8.71 4.24 -52.37
N LEU A 58 8.83 3.66 -53.56
CA LEU A 58 8.80 2.21 -53.79
C LEU A 58 10.07 1.53 -53.25
N GLU A 59 11.25 2.09 -53.50
CA GLU A 59 12.54 1.49 -53.08
C GLU A 59 12.66 1.46 -51.57
N SER A 60 12.32 2.56 -50.91
CA SER A 60 12.28 2.66 -49.47
C SER A 60 11.22 1.69 -48.87
N ALA A 61 10.07 1.52 -49.54
CA ALA A 61 9.06 0.58 -49.10
C ALA A 61 9.51 -0.87 -49.22
N LEU A 62 10.18 -1.25 -50.31
CA LEU A 62 10.73 -2.57 -50.53
C LEU A 62 11.83 -2.93 -49.52
N SER A 63 12.74 -1.97 -49.21
CA SER A 63 13.79 -2.17 -48.21
C SER A 63 13.17 -2.42 -46.84
N LYS A 64 12.28 -1.54 -46.35
CA LYS A 64 11.58 -1.68 -45.06
C LYS A 64 10.73 -2.95 -44.98
N ALA A 65 10.14 -3.36 -46.10
CA ALA A 65 9.34 -4.57 -46.17
C ALA A 65 10.21 -5.83 -46.06
N ARG A 66 11.40 -5.85 -46.67
CA ARG A 66 12.34 -6.98 -46.55
C ARG A 66 12.82 -7.11 -45.10
N ASP A 67 13.23 -6.02 -44.45
CA ASP A 67 13.66 -6.03 -43.07
C ASP A 67 12.55 -6.55 -42.14
N LYS A 68 11.32 -6.08 -42.34
CA LYS A 68 10.17 -6.55 -41.55
C LYS A 68 9.78 -7.98 -41.82
N ALA A 69 9.89 -8.45 -43.05
CA ALA A 69 9.62 -9.84 -43.40
C ALA A 69 10.67 -10.80 -42.80
N LEU A 70 11.94 -10.41 -42.78
CA LEU A 70 13.01 -11.15 -42.11
C LEU A 70 12.79 -11.26 -40.62
N GLU A 71 12.46 -10.14 -39.97
CA GLU A 71 12.12 -10.09 -38.55
C GLU A 71 10.96 -11.03 -38.18
N LEU A 72 9.84 -10.92 -38.89
CA LEU A 72 8.67 -11.78 -38.68
C LEU A 72 8.95 -13.25 -38.96
N SER A 73 9.77 -13.54 -39.98
CA SER A 73 10.20 -14.92 -40.29
C SER A 73 11.08 -15.52 -39.20
N ALA A 74 11.89 -14.70 -38.53
CA ALA A 74 12.68 -15.11 -37.38
C ALA A 74 11.75 -15.45 -36.19
N TYR A 75 10.73 -14.66 -35.93
CA TYR A 75 9.73 -14.95 -34.89
C TYR A 75 8.99 -16.25 -35.14
N VAL A 76 8.53 -16.48 -36.39
CA VAL A 76 7.86 -17.74 -36.78
C VAL A 76 8.78 -18.96 -36.60
N ARG A 77 10.07 -18.85 -36.96
CA ARG A 77 11.04 -19.93 -36.78
C ARG A 77 11.32 -20.27 -35.32
N ASN A 78 11.22 -19.29 -34.44
CA ASN A 78 11.46 -19.45 -33.02
C ASN A 78 10.14 -19.70 -32.22
N ASP A 79 9.03 -20.03 -32.89
CA ASP A 79 7.70 -20.27 -32.31
C ASP A 79 7.13 -19.10 -31.47
N ILE A 80 7.60 -17.88 -31.79
CA ILE A 80 7.15 -16.67 -31.11
C ILE A 80 5.83 -16.18 -31.73
N LYS A 81 4.77 -16.11 -30.94
CA LYS A 81 3.46 -15.63 -31.40
C LYS A 81 3.48 -14.11 -31.65
N ILE A 82 3.31 -13.72 -32.92
CA ILE A 82 3.36 -12.31 -33.37
C ILE A 82 2.13 -11.51 -32.96
N PHE A 83 0.96 -12.16 -32.85
CA PHE A 83 -0.29 -11.57 -32.39
C PHE A 83 -0.55 -11.88 -30.91
N GLY A 84 0.50 -12.08 -30.16
CA GLY A 84 0.43 -12.35 -28.72
C GLY A 84 -0.15 -11.15 -27.93
N MET A 85 -0.56 -11.45 -26.72
CA MET A 85 -1.06 -10.48 -25.71
C MET A 85 -0.03 -9.36 -25.49
N THR A 86 -0.52 -8.14 -25.30
CA THR A 86 0.30 -6.98 -24.89
C THR A 86 0.48 -6.94 -23.39
N LEU A 87 1.42 -6.11 -22.92
CA LEU A 87 1.61 -5.88 -21.49
C LEU A 87 0.34 -5.25 -20.84
N ASP A 88 -0.31 -4.30 -21.50
CA ASP A 88 -1.54 -3.69 -20.97
C ASP A 88 -2.70 -4.68 -20.89
N GLU A 89 -2.83 -5.59 -21.87
CA GLU A 89 -3.81 -6.67 -21.84
C GLU A 89 -3.54 -7.64 -20.68
N LEU A 90 -2.28 -8.00 -20.43
CA LEU A 90 -1.89 -8.82 -19.28
C LEU A 90 -2.17 -8.11 -17.95
N ILE A 91 -1.83 -6.82 -17.86
CA ILE A 91 -2.09 -6.02 -16.66
C ILE A 91 -3.60 -6.00 -16.36
N SER A 92 -4.42 -5.78 -17.39
CA SER A 92 -5.89 -5.77 -17.24
C SER A 92 -6.40 -7.12 -16.74
N GLU A 93 -5.99 -8.22 -17.38
CA GLU A 93 -6.39 -9.58 -17.00
C GLU A 93 -5.94 -9.91 -15.55
N TYR A 94 -4.71 -9.53 -15.19
CA TYR A 94 -4.21 -9.75 -13.82
C TYR A 94 -4.94 -8.92 -12.78
N ILE A 95 -5.32 -7.67 -13.10
CA ILE A 95 -6.13 -6.83 -12.22
C ILE A 95 -7.50 -7.45 -11.98
N ASP A 96 -8.15 -8.00 -13.01
CA ASP A 96 -9.43 -8.68 -12.89
C ASP A 96 -9.31 -9.96 -12.06
N TYR A 97 -8.23 -10.72 -12.25
CA TYR A 97 -7.90 -11.87 -11.41
C TYR A 97 -7.77 -11.44 -9.92
N ARG A 98 -7.01 -10.37 -9.63
CA ARG A 98 -6.83 -9.85 -8.27
C ARG A 98 -8.10 -9.20 -7.70
N HIS A 99 -9.03 -8.74 -8.56
CA HIS A 99 -10.33 -8.26 -8.11
C HIS A 99 -11.17 -9.40 -7.50
N ASN A 100 -11.08 -10.62 -8.04
CA ASN A 100 -11.73 -11.77 -7.44
C ASN A 100 -11.21 -12.07 -6.02
N ASP A 101 -9.91 -11.83 -5.76
CA ASP A 101 -9.36 -11.94 -4.40
C ASP A 101 -9.96 -10.90 -3.43
N VAL A 102 -10.35 -9.71 -3.94
CA VAL A 102 -11.09 -8.72 -3.13
C VAL A 102 -12.50 -9.21 -2.82
N VAL A 103 -13.20 -9.77 -3.81
CA VAL A 103 -14.57 -10.31 -3.63
C VAL A 103 -14.56 -11.47 -2.63
N ASN A 104 -13.55 -12.33 -2.68
CA ASN A 104 -13.38 -13.45 -1.76
C ASN A 104 -12.86 -13.02 -0.37
N GLY A 105 -12.48 -11.74 -0.18
CA GLY A 105 -11.92 -11.25 1.08
C GLY A 105 -10.45 -11.61 1.32
N ASP A 106 -9.73 -12.18 0.35
CA ASP A 106 -8.31 -12.55 0.47
C ASP A 106 -7.41 -11.33 0.53
N ILE A 107 -7.76 -10.25 -0.17
CA ILE A 107 -7.10 -8.96 -0.10
C ILE A 107 -8.12 -7.82 0.08
N VAL A 108 -7.67 -6.71 0.67
CA VAL A 108 -8.49 -5.49 0.80
C VAL A 108 -8.43 -4.64 -0.48
N LYS A 109 -9.48 -3.84 -0.73
CA LYS A 109 -9.61 -2.98 -1.90
C LYS A 109 -8.41 -2.03 -2.10
N GLU A 110 -7.84 -1.52 -1.01
CA GLU A 110 -6.66 -0.64 -1.02
C GLU A 110 -5.41 -1.35 -1.56
N ARG A 111 -5.27 -2.66 -1.28
CA ARG A 111 -4.18 -3.46 -1.84
C ARG A 111 -4.31 -3.60 -3.36
N LEU A 112 -5.52 -3.80 -3.87
CA LEU A 112 -5.78 -3.81 -5.31
C LEU A 112 -5.43 -2.46 -5.95
N GLY A 113 -5.78 -1.34 -5.30
CA GLY A 113 -5.39 0.00 -5.74
C GLY A 113 -3.87 0.16 -5.82
N THR A 114 -3.14 -0.37 -4.83
CA THR A 114 -1.67 -0.38 -4.84
C THR A 114 -1.11 -1.22 -6.00
N ILE A 115 -1.64 -2.41 -6.25
CA ILE A 115 -1.24 -3.27 -7.36
C ILE A 115 -1.43 -2.55 -8.70
N LYS A 116 -2.60 -1.93 -8.91
CA LYS A 116 -2.89 -1.13 -10.12
C LYS A 116 -1.86 -0.03 -10.36
N SER A 117 -1.54 0.73 -9.32
CA SER A 117 -0.56 1.82 -9.39
C SER A 117 0.85 1.29 -9.72
N GLN A 118 1.26 0.20 -9.10
CA GLN A 118 2.58 -0.41 -9.31
C GLN A 118 2.74 -0.96 -10.73
N LEU A 119 1.73 -1.63 -11.26
CA LEU A 119 1.75 -2.17 -12.64
C LEU A 119 1.67 -1.06 -13.69
N LYS A 120 0.93 0.03 -13.41
CA LYS A 120 0.94 1.23 -14.25
C LYS A 120 2.33 1.86 -14.35
N ASN A 121 3.10 1.90 -13.26
CA ASN A 121 4.49 2.36 -13.30
C ASN A 121 5.35 1.49 -14.21
N MET A 122 5.16 0.18 -14.20
CA MET A 122 5.83 -0.75 -15.12
C MET A 122 5.47 -0.45 -16.58
N ALA A 123 4.18 -0.30 -16.89
CA ALA A 123 3.71 0.00 -18.25
C ALA A 123 4.25 1.36 -18.75
N ASN A 124 4.34 2.35 -17.88
CA ASN A 124 4.94 3.65 -18.22
C ASN A 124 6.42 3.58 -18.55
N ILE A 125 7.15 2.60 -18.01
CA ILE A 125 8.59 2.40 -18.25
C ILE A 125 8.83 1.60 -19.53
N LYS A 126 8.09 0.51 -19.72
CA LYS A 126 8.36 -0.45 -20.83
C LYS A 126 7.50 -0.22 -22.06
N GLY A 127 6.42 0.54 -21.95
CA GLY A 127 5.40 0.65 -22.99
C GLY A 127 4.32 -0.43 -22.79
N GLY A 128 3.08 -0.01 -22.64
CA GLY A 128 1.96 -0.94 -22.43
C GLY A 128 1.60 -1.77 -23.65
N ASP A 129 1.95 -1.30 -24.83
CA ASP A 129 1.72 -1.92 -26.14
C ASP A 129 2.75 -2.99 -26.53
N ILE A 130 3.85 -3.11 -25.76
CA ILE A 130 4.86 -4.15 -26.00
C ILE A 130 4.23 -5.54 -25.93
N LYS A 131 4.58 -6.42 -26.87
CA LYS A 131 4.11 -7.81 -26.86
C LYS A 131 4.84 -8.63 -25.81
N LEU A 132 4.13 -9.54 -25.12
CA LEU A 132 4.73 -10.40 -24.10
C LEU A 132 5.84 -11.28 -24.70
N ALA A 133 5.73 -11.64 -25.97
CA ALA A 133 6.76 -12.40 -26.71
C ALA A 133 8.08 -11.62 -26.91
N GLU A 134 8.05 -10.30 -26.81
CA GLU A 134 9.23 -9.42 -26.91
C GLU A 134 9.92 -9.22 -25.54
N LEU A 135 9.29 -9.68 -24.46
CA LEU A 135 9.86 -9.58 -23.12
C LEU A 135 10.78 -10.78 -22.84
N ASP A 136 11.97 -10.52 -22.37
CA ASP A 136 12.89 -11.49 -21.80
C ASP A 136 13.07 -11.28 -20.29
N ARG A 137 13.80 -12.21 -19.64
CA ARG A 137 14.00 -12.18 -18.17
C ARG A 137 14.78 -10.96 -17.70
N ASP A 138 15.62 -10.38 -18.54
CA ASP A 138 16.58 -9.33 -18.17
C ASP A 138 16.13 -7.94 -18.60
N CYS A 139 15.07 -7.83 -19.41
CA CYS A 139 14.57 -6.54 -19.91
C CYS A 139 14.14 -5.57 -18.80
N MET A 140 13.97 -6.05 -17.57
CA MET A 140 13.64 -5.25 -16.37
C MET A 140 14.82 -5.13 -15.38
N PHE A 141 16.04 -5.53 -15.79
CA PHE A 141 17.18 -5.56 -14.87
C PHE A 141 17.44 -4.19 -14.20
N ASP A 142 17.40 -3.13 -14.98
CA ASP A 142 17.67 -1.76 -14.52
C ASP A 142 16.40 -0.99 -14.10
N TYR A 143 15.27 -1.68 -13.88
CA TYR A 143 13.99 -1.07 -13.48
C TYR A 143 14.11 -0.03 -12.36
N ALA A 144 14.97 -0.27 -11.36
CA ALA A 144 15.15 0.66 -10.25
C ALA A 144 15.73 2.01 -10.69
N GLN A 145 16.62 2.02 -11.68
CA GLN A 145 17.20 3.25 -12.22
C GLN A 145 16.17 4.01 -13.07
N GLU A 146 15.50 3.30 -13.99
CA GLU A 146 14.43 3.86 -14.84
C GLU A 146 13.29 4.45 -13.97
N ARG A 147 12.93 3.76 -12.89
CA ARG A 147 11.89 4.21 -11.96
C ARG A 147 12.28 5.48 -11.19
N LYS A 148 13.55 5.62 -10.81
CA LYS A 148 14.09 6.83 -10.18
C LYS A 148 14.18 7.99 -11.17
N LEU A 149 14.45 7.75 -12.44
CA LEU A 149 14.39 8.78 -13.48
C LEU A 149 12.98 9.35 -13.64
N GLN A 150 11.96 8.50 -13.61
CA GLN A 150 10.56 8.94 -13.65
C GLN A 150 10.11 9.68 -12.38
N SER A 151 10.63 9.29 -11.23
CA SER A 151 10.24 9.84 -9.93
C SER A 151 11.45 9.86 -8.99
N PRO A 152 12.24 10.94 -8.99
CA PRO A 152 13.48 11.02 -8.21
C PRO A 152 13.32 10.84 -6.70
N THR A 153 12.12 11.08 -6.17
CA THR A 153 11.81 10.97 -4.73
C THR A 153 11.35 9.58 -4.30
N VAL A 154 11.24 8.61 -5.24
CA VAL A 154 10.80 7.26 -4.90
C VAL A 154 11.86 6.55 -4.07
N VAL A 155 11.45 5.95 -2.95
CA VAL A 155 12.35 5.23 -2.05
C VAL A 155 12.54 3.77 -2.47
N ASP A 156 13.71 3.20 -2.21
CA ASP A 156 14.10 1.85 -2.62
C ASP A 156 13.15 0.75 -2.14
N VAL A 157 12.59 0.90 -0.93
CA VAL A 157 11.56 -0.03 -0.41
C VAL A 157 10.32 -0.06 -1.29
N THR A 158 9.89 1.09 -1.83
CA THR A 158 8.74 1.17 -2.75
C THR A 158 9.05 0.44 -4.05
N ILE A 159 10.23 0.68 -4.64
CA ILE A 159 10.66 0.02 -5.88
C ILE A 159 10.73 -1.51 -5.69
N ARG A 160 11.29 -1.98 -4.57
CA ARG A 160 11.33 -3.42 -4.25
C ARG A 160 9.93 -4.03 -4.15
N ASN A 161 8.96 -3.31 -3.59
CA ASN A 161 7.58 -3.76 -3.52
C ASN A 161 6.90 -3.77 -4.91
N GLU A 162 7.25 -2.81 -5.79
CA GLU A 162 6.84 -2.81 -7.20
C GLU A 162 7.39 -4.05 -7.91
N GLN A 163 8.69 -4.33 -7.80
CA GLN A 163 9.34 -5.52 -8.37
C GLN A 163 8.67 -6.83 -7.91
N ALA A 164 8.31 -6.93 -6.63
CA ALA A 164 7.59 -8.09 -6.11
C ALA A 164 6.19 -8.25 -6.74
N THR A 165 5.46 -7.15 -6.94
CA THR A 165 4.14 -7.17 -7.59
C THR A 165 4.25 -7.51 -9.08
N ILE A 166 5.24 -6.95 -9.78
CA ILE A 166 5.53 -7.25 -11.18
C ILE A 166 5.82 -8.75 -11.34
N ASN A 167 6.71 -9.31 -10.53
CA ASN A 167 7.04 -10.74 -10.58
C ASN A 167 5.84 -11.63 -10.22
N ALA A 168 4.94 -11.20 -9.34
CA ALA A 168 3.72 -11.93 -9.06
C ALA A 168 2.77 -11.98 -10.30
N MET A 169 2.69 -10.89 -11.07
CA MET A 169 1.95 -10.86 -12.33
C MET A 169 2.61 -11.73 -13.40
N ILE A 170 3.93 -11.70 -13.54
CA ILE A 170 4.66 -12.54 -14.50
C ILE A 170 4.49 -14.03 -14.16
N GLN A 171 4.54 -14.40 -12.88
CA GLN A 171 4.27 -15.77 -12.45
C GLN A 171 2.84 -16.22 -12.79
N TYR A 172 1.85 -15.31 -12.68
CA TYR A 172 0.50 -15.58 -13.15
C TYR A 172 0.46 -15.81 -14.66
N ALA A 173 1.12 -14.97 -15.47
CA ALA A 173 1.21 -15.11 -16.92
C ALA A 173 1.92 -16.42 -17.33
N TYR A 174 2.97 -16.81 -16.61
CA TYR A 174 3.69 -18.07 -16.82
C TYR A 174 2.78 -19.28 -16.60
N ARG A 175 2.01 -19.31 -15.50
CA ARG A 175 1.04 -20.39 -15.23
C ARG A 175 -0.05 -20.49 -16.29
N LYS A 176 -0.39 -19.37 -16.93
CA LYS A 176 -1.35 -19.32 -18.04
C LYS A 176 -0.74 -19.68 -19.39
N GLY A 177 0.58 -19.88 -19.47
CA GLY A 177 1.29 -20.12 -20.72
C GLY A 177 1.43 -18.91 -21.64
N ASN A 178 1.20 -17.69 -21.11
CA ASN A 178 1.31 -16.44 -21.87
C ASN A 178 2.75 -15.94 -22.00
N ILE A 179 3.66 -16.43 -21.15
CA ILE A 179 5.09 -16.11 -21.13
C ILE A 179 5.90 -17.35 -20.74
N HIS A 180 7.15 -17.45 -21.16
CA HIS A 180 7.98 -18.66 -21.01
C HIS A 180 8.96 -18.62 -19.84
N PHE A 181 8.92 -17.57 -18.99
CA PHE A 181 9.73 -17.44 -17.79
C PHE A 181 8.89 -17.05 -16.56
N GLU A 182 9.31 -17.47 -15.37
CA GLU A 182 8.52 -17.29 -14.14
C GLU A 182 8.66 -15.89 -13.50
N LYS A 183 9.78 -15.21 -13.72
CA LYS A 183 10.10 -13.92 -13.11
C LYS A 183 11.15 -13.16 -13.90
N PHE A 184 11.10 -11.84 -13.81
CA PHE A 184 12.19 -10.97 -14.26
C PHE A 184 13.38 -11.04 -13.31
N ASN A 185 14.56 -10.87 -13.85
CA ASN A 185 15.77 -10.62 -13.11
C ASN A 185 15.87 -9.11 -12.83
N PHE A 186 15.74 -8.73 -11.59
CA PHE A 186 15.96 -7.35 -11.16
C PHE A 186 17.33 -7.20 -10.52
N LYS A 187 18.00 -6.08 -10.77
CA LYS A 187 19.19 -5.70 -10.03
C LYS A 187 18.85 -5.59 -8.54
N LYS A 188 19.63 -6.26 -7.69
CA LYS A 188 19.38 -6.32 -6.25
C LYS A 188 19.49 -4.94 -5.61
N ILE A 189 18.42 -4.48 -4.98
CA ILE A 189 18.37 -3.25 -4.20
C ILE A 189 18.86 -3.54 -2.79
N ARG A 190 19.93 -2.89 -2.37
CA ARG A 190 20.41 -2.95 -0.96
C ARG A 190 19.67 -1.89 -0.15
N ILE A 191 18.76 -2.31 0.68
CA ILE A 191 18.06 -1.43 1.62
C ILE A 191 18.86 -1.43 2.92
N ARG A 192 19.43 -0.31 3.28
CA ARG A 192 20.09 -0.11 4.56
C ARG A 192 19.04 0.12 5.64
N LYS A 193 19.31 -0.24 6.89
CA LYS A 193 18.39 0.02 8.01
C LYS A 193 18.07 1.52 8.14
N ASP A 194 19.04 2.38 7.85
CA ASP A 194 18.92 3.83 7.89
C ASP A 194 18.03 4.39 6.76
N ASP A 195 17.95 3.69 5.61
CA ASP A 195 17.08 4.06 4.47
C ASP A 195 15.61 3.75 4.76
N ILE A 196 15.35 2.83 5.72
CA ILE A 196 14.01 2.61 6.25
C ILE A 196 13.74 3.75 7.22
N GLY A 197 13.23 4.85 6.69
CA GLY A 197 12.95 6.03 7.50
C GLY A 197 12.16 5.66 8.74
N VAL A 198 12.84 5.62 9.87
CA VAL A 198 12.22 5.39 11.19
C VAL A 198 11.25 6.54 11.40
N ARG A 199 9.98 6.24 11.65
CA ARG A 199 9.01 7.24 12.09
C ARG A 199 9.43 7.72 13.46
N ASP A 200 9.47 9.02 13.63
CA ASP A 200 9.74 9.61 14.93
C ASP A 200 8.52 9.49 15.86
N THR A 201 8.75 9.70 17.13
CA THR A 201 7.70 9.74 18.14
C THR A 201 7.82 11.03 18.96
N PHE A 202 6.83 11.31 19.78
CA PHE A 202 6.88 12.43 20.72
C PHE A 202 7.88 12.16 21.84
N THR A 203 8.57 13.21 22.32
CA THR A 203 9.18 13.18 23.63
C THR A 203 8.11 13.29 24.72
N PRO A 204 8.40 12.92 25.98
CA PRO A 204 7.45 13.15 27.08
C PRO A 204 6.98 14.61 27.16
N GLU A 205 7.91 15.57 27.02
CA GLU A 205 7.62 17.01 27.09
C GLU A 205 6.75 17.49 25.90
N GLU A 206 6.99 16.96 24.71
CA GLU A 206 6.15 17.25 23.54
C GLU A 206 4.75 16.69 23.71
N TYR A 207 4.62 15.50 24.27
CA TYR A 207 3.32 14.90 24.55
C TYR A 207 2.56 15.67 25.64
N ASP A 208 3.24 16.10 26.70
CA ASP A 208 2.64 16.94 27.73
C ASP A 208 2.16 18.29 27.16
N ARG A 209 2.95 18.93 26.29
CA ARG A 209 2.51 20.12 25.56
C ARG A 209 1.26 19.83 24.71
N LEU A 210 1.21 18.67 24.04
CA LEU A 210 0.04 18.25 23.25
C LEU A 210 -1.21 18.13 24.15
N ILE A 211 -1.09 17.47 25.30
CA ILE A 211 -2.19 17.35 26.28
C ILE A 211 -2.67 18.72 26.76
N LEU A 212 -1.76 19.64 27.05
CA LEU A 212 -2.09 21.00 27.49
C LEU A 212 -2.76 21.81 26.37
N ALA A 213 -2.19 21.77 25.15
CA ALA A 213 -2.74 22.48 24.00
C ALA A 213 -4.16 22.01 23.66
N MET A 214 -4.45 20.72 23.79
CA MET A 214 -5.78 20.18 23.56
C MET A 214 -6.85 20.75 24.50
N ARG A 215 -6.48 21.24 25.70
CA ARG A 215 -7.46 21.93 26.60
C ARG A 215 -7.96 23.23 25.95
N SER A 216 -7.04 24.03 25.40
CA SER A 216 -7.39 25.25 24.68
C SER A 216 -8.08 24.93 23.34
N TYR A 217 -7.62 23.92 22.63
CA TYR A 217 -8.13 23.50 21.32
C TYR A 217 -9.63 23.17 21.33
N VAL A 218 -10.14 22.57 22.43
CA VAL A 218 -11.55 22.19 22.58
C VAL A 218 -12.39 23.20 23.33
N ALA A 219 -11.79 24.31 23.79
CA ALA A 219 -12.50 25.34 24.54
C ALA A 219 -13.55 26.02 23.64
N LYS A 220 -14.78 26.25 24.16
CA LYS A 220 -15.91 26.78 23.38
C LYS A 220 -15.55 28.07 22.66
N LYS A 221 -14.84 28.97 23.35
CA LYS A 221 -14.38 30.26 22.80
C LYS A 221 -13.41 30.18 21.62
N ASN A 222 -12.78 29.01 21.42
CA ASN A 222 -11.78 28.77 20.37
C ASN A 222 -12.35 27.90 19.23
N CYS A 223 -13.63 27.56 19.30
CA CYS A 223 -14.30 26.79 18.26
C CYS A 223 -15.27 27.70 17.51
N PRO A 224 -15.31 27.61 16.16
CA PRO A 224 -16.23 28.40 15.34
C PRO A 224 -17.70 28.14 15.67
N ASP A 225 -18.04 26.88 15.91
CA ASP A 225 -19.38 26.38 16.21
C ASP A 225 -19.33 25.13 17.10
N ASP A 226 -20.49 24.62 17.47
CA ASP A 226 -20.61 23.44 18.31
C ASP A 226 -20.28 22.14 17.55
N ASP A 227 -20.41 22.08 16.23
CA ASP A 227 -20.06 20.93 15.40
C ASP A 227 -18.53 20.77 15.32
N GLU A 228 -17.79 21.82 14.99
CA GLU A 228 -16.32 21.82 15.02
C GLU A 228 -15.82 21.49 16.44
N ARG A 229 -16.49 22.00 17.47
CA ARG A 229 -16.15 21.68 18.86
C ARG A 229 -16.34 20.20 19.17
N PHE A 230 -17.42 19.59 18.68
CA PHE A 230 -17.68 18.17 18.85
C PHE A 230 -16.59 17.33 18.15
N GLU A 231 -16.21 17.69 16.91
CA GLU A 231 -15.10 17.07 16.20
C GLU A 231 -13.79 17.16 17.00
N ARG A 232 -13.43 18.35 17.51
CA ARG A 232 -12.22 18.57 18.31
C ARG A 232 -12.21 17.77 19.62
N LEU A 233 -13.35 17.65 20.28
CA LEU A 233 -13.50 16.83 21.47
C LEU A 233 -13.29 15.34 21.17
N MET A 234 -13.78 14.85 20.03
CA MET A 234 -13.55 13.48 19.56
C MET A 234 -12.08 13.26 19.23
N ILE A 235 -11.42 14.19 18.55
CA ILE A 235 -9.98 14.16 18.24
C ILE A 235 -9.15 14.10 19.52
N ARG A 236 -9.47 14.91 20.53
CA ARG A 236 -8.81 14.86 21.85
C ARG A 236 -8.90 13.47 22.46
N ASP A 237 -10.11 12.89 22.48
CA ASP A 237 -10.30 11.55 23.06
C ASP A 237 -9.59 10.49 22.21
N TYR A 238 -9.53 10.62 20.89
CA TYR A 238 -8.74 9.76 20.04
C TYR A 238 -7.24 9.80 20.38
N VAL A 239 -6.65 10.97 20.57
CA VAL A 239 -5.23 11.13 20.97
C VAL A 239 -4.96 10.38 22.26
N LEU A 240 -5.78 10.61 23.28
CA LEU A 240 -5.65 10.02 24.60
C LEU A 240 -5.86 8.48 24.58
N ILE A 241 -6.83 8.02 23.83
CA ILE A 241 -7.12 6.59 23.68
C ILE A 241 -5.97 5.91 22.91
N SER A 242 -5.56 6.47 21.75
CA SER A 242 -4.54 5.84 20.91
C SER A 242 -3.18 5.72 21.59
N SER A 243 -2.77 6.69 22.39
CA SER A 243 -1.53 6.64 23.16
C SER A 243 -1.56 5.65 24.32
N ASN A 244 -2.74 5.30 24.85
CA ASN A 244 -2.90 4.36 25.94
C ASN A 244 -3.23 2.92 25.51
N THR A 245 -3.80 2.74 24.31
CA THR A 245 -4.28 1.44 23.83
C THR A 245 -3.36 0.79 22.80
N TYR A 246 -2.37 1.49 22.28
CA TYR A 246 -1.44 1.01 21.24
C TYR A 246 -2.12 0.51 19.96
N LEU A 247 -3.37 0.88 19.70
CA LEU A 247 -4.11 0.52 18.50
C LEU A 247 -3.44 1.09 17.24
N ARG A 248 -3.46 0.32 16.16
CA ARG A 248 -3.15 0.90 14.86
C ARG A 248 -4.25 1.86 14.46
N VAL A 249 -3.91 2.90 13.69
CA VAL A 249 -4.87 3.92 13.22
C VAL A 249 -6.09 3.28 12.56
N GLY A 250 -5.88 2.25 11.73
CA GLY A 250 -6.98 1.51 11.09
C GLY A 250 -7.83 0.71 12.06
N GLU A 251 -7.23 0.11 13.10
CA GLU A 251 -7.96 -0.61 14.16
C GLU A 251 -8.79 0.37 15.00
N ALA A 252 -8.20 1.49 15.42
CA ALA A 252 -8.91 2.50 16.22
C ALA A 252 -10.10 3.12 15.46
N ARG A 253 -9.93 3.44 14.18
CA ARG A 253 -10.98 4.04 13.35
C ARG A 253 -12.16 3.09 13.05
N GLN A 254 -11.96 1.79 13.21
CA GLN A 254 -12.99 0.76 12.98
C GLN A 254 -13.53 0.17 14.28
N LEU A 255 -13.10 0.68 15.45
CA LEU A 255 -13.58 0.23 16.76
C LEU A 255 -15.03 0.66 16.95
N THR A 256 -15.90 -0.29 17.33
CA THR A 256 -17.31 -0.06 17.58
C THR A 256 -17.61 -0.15 19.09
N TRP A 257 -18.77 0.34 19.51
CA TRP A 257 -19.20 0.20 20.91
C TRP A 257 -19.43 -1.26 21.31
N GLY A 258 -19.77 -2.12 20.36
CA GLY A 258 -19.88 -3.57 20.60
C GLY A 258 -18.54 -4.27 20.85
N ASP A 259 -17.42 -3.64 20.47
CA ASP A 259 -16.09 -4.16 20.77
C ASP A 259 -15.67 -3.92 22.23
N ILE A 260 -16.37 -3.03 22.96
CA ILE A 260 -16.05 -2.71 24.35
C ILE A 260 -16.66 -3.79 25.26
N ASN A 261 -15.80 -4.55 25.92
CA ASN A 261 -16.22 -5.66 26.79
C ASN A 261 -16.60 -5.20 28.20
N GLY A 262 -16.01 -4.10 28.68
CA GLY A 262 -16.32 -3.59 30.01
C GLY A 262 -15.21 -2.72 30.62
N PHE A 263 -15.47 -2.31 31.85
CA PHE A 263 -14.57 -1.48 32.67
C PHE A 263 -14.29 -2.21 33.97
N GLU A 264 -13.03 -2.20 34.41
CA GLU A 264 -12.57 -2.84 35.64
C GLU A 264 -11.84 -1.82 36.51
N THR A 265 -12.08 -1.84 37.81
CA THR A 265 -11.32 -1.01 38.76
C THR A 265 -10.24 -1.87 39.41
N HIS A 266 -9.00 -1.49 39.21
CA HIS A 266 -7.86 -2.10 39.91
C HIS A 266 -7.45 -1.22 41.10
N ASN A 267 -7.40 -1.83 42.28
CA ASN A 267 -6.99 -1.19 43.53
C ASN A 267 -5.54 -1.60 43.81
N TYR A 268 -4.65 -0.64 43.99
CA TYR A 268 -3.30 -0.87 44.45
C TYR A 268 -3.23 -0.90 45.98
N ASP A 269 -2.25 -1.59 46.56
CA ASP A 269 -2.05 -1.70 48.00
C ASP A 269 -1.85 -0.33 48.69
N ASN A 270 -1.37 0.68 47.96
CA ASN A 270 -1.24 2.06 48.46
C ASN A 270 -2.54 2.88 48.37
N GLY A 271 -3.69 2.24 48.16
CA GLY A 271 -4.99 2.87 48.06
C GLY A 271 -5.27 3.58 46.72
N ARG A 272 -4.34 3.59 45.78
CA ARG A 272 -4.55 4.15 44.44
C ARG A 272 -5.49 3.25 43.64
N GLN A 273 -6.46 3.85 42.97
CA GLN A 273 -7.37 3.15 42.05
C GLN A 273 -7.05 3.54 40.61
N VAL A 274 -7.11 2.57 39.71
CA VAL A 274 -6.99 2.78 38.27
C VAL A 274 -8.12 2.04 37.57
N GLN A 275 -8.84 2.73 36.72
CA GLN A 275 -9.83 2.11 35.86
C GLN A 275 -9.17 1.61 34.57
N LEU A 276 -9.36 0.33 34.30
CA LEU A 276 -8.98 -0.31 33.05
C LEU A 276 -10.20 -0.48 32.15
N ILE A 277 -9.99 -0.35 30.87
CA ILE A 277 -10.97 -0.76 29.86
C ILE A 277 -10.55 -2.10 29.26
N SER A 278 -11.52 -2.95 29.04
CA SER A 278 -11.37 -4.20 28.28
C SER A 278 -12.15 -4.10 26.97
N PHE A 279 -11.51 -4.40 25.87
CA PHE A 279 -12.11 -4.37 24.52
C PHE A 279 -11.47 -5.39 23.59
N THR A 280 -12.14 -5.71 22.50
CA THR A 280 -11.69 -6.69 21.49
C THR A 280 -11.30 -5.99 20.19
N VAL A 281 -10.10 -6.25 19.69
CA VAL A 281 -9.75 -5.94 18.29
C VAL A 281 -10.15 -7.14 17.44
N ARG A 282 -11.13 -6.95 16.56
CA ARG A 282 -11.64 -7.99 15.68
C ARG A 282 -10.61 -8.44 14.66
N ALA A 283 -10.70 -9.69 14.19
CA ALA A 283 -9.77 -10.24 13.21
C ALA A 283 -9.81 -9.47 11.88
N GLU A 284 -11.00 -9.10 11.41
CA GLU A 284 -11.21 -8.39 10.15
C GLU A 284 -10.63 -6.97 10.16
N THR A 285 -10.56 -6.31 11.32
CA THR A 285 -9.97 -4.97 11.46
C THR A 285 -8.47 -5.01 11.77
N SER A 286 -7.96 -6.18 12.18
CA SER A 286 -6.56 -6.40 12.53
C SER A 286 -5.70 -6.62 11.29
N LYS A 287 -4.56 -5.94 11.21
CA LYS A 287 -3.56 -6.15 10.14
C LYS A 287 -3.06 -7.60 10.06
N VAL A 288 -3.01 -8.29 11.21
CA VAL A 288 -2.55 -9.68 11.30
C VAL A 288 -3.69 -10.70 11.24
N ARG A 289 -4.93 -10.24 10.97
CA ARG A 289 -6.14 -11.05 10.86
C ARG A 289 -6.36 -12.01 12.03
N THR A 290 -5.94 -11.58 13.23
CA THR A 290 -6.13 -12.32 14.48
C THR A 290 -6.86 -11.43 15.47
N ALA A 291 -7.94 -11.93 16.04
CA ALA A 291 -8.66 -11.23 17.10
C ALA A 291 -7.82 -11.25 18.38
N ARG A 292 -7.90 -10.16 19.16
CA ARG A 292 -7.24 -10.08 20.46
C ARG A 292 -8.05 -9.29 21.46
N LYS A 293 -8.14 -9.78 22.68
CA LYS A 293 -8.68 -9.05 23.82
C LYS A 293 -7.60 -8.12 24.37
N MET A 294 -7.97 -6.87 24.61
CA MET A 294 -7.10 -5.81 25.06
C MET A 294 -7.51 -5.31 26.43
N PHE A 295 -6.51 -4.93 27.23
CA PHE A 295 -6.68 -4.20 28.46
C PHE A 295 -5.84 -2.94 28.40
N ALA A 296 -6.41 -1.79 28.76
CA ALA A 296 -5.68 -0.53 28.70
C ALA A 296 -6.15 0.41 29.83
N ARG A 297 -5.27 1.35 30.18
CA ARG A 297 -5.64 2.52 30.98
C ARG A 297 -6.44 3.52 30.12
N GLY A 298 -7.10 4.48 30.76
CA GLY A 298 -7.81 5.55 30.07
C GLY A 298 -9.29 5.24 29.85
N ALA A 299 -9.87 4.37 30.67
CA ALA A 299 -11.29 4.06 30.66
C ALA A 299 -12.17 5.33 30.70
N GLU A 300 -11.72 6.35 31.43
CA GLU A 300 -12.39 7.65 31.54
C GLU A 300 -12.56 8.36 30.19
N TYR A 301 -11.66 8.13 29.23
CA TYR A 301 -11.76 8.74 27.89
C TYR A 301 -12.87 8.10 27.08
N PHE A 302 -13.04 6.78 27.19
CA PHE A 302 -14.13 6.04 26.54
C PHE A 302 -15.48 6.40 27.17
N ILE A 303 -15.55 6.47 28.49
CA ILE A 303 -16.77 6.85 29.22
C ILE A 303 -17.18 8.27 28.82
N ARG A 304 -16.22 9.20 28.75
CA ARG A 304 -16.46 10.58 28.35
C ARG A 304 -16.90 10.69 26.90
N LEU A 305 -16.31 9.90 25.99
CA LEU A 305 -16.70 9.85 24.60
C LEU A 305 -18.13 9.33 24.46
N LYS A 306 -18.47 8.24 25.15
CA LYS A 306 -19.82 7.65 25.15
C LYS A 306 -20.91 8.62 25.65
N LYS A 307 -20.60 9.41 26.68
CA LYS A 307 -21.54 10.40 27.24
C LYS A 307 -21.83 11.57 26.30
N ARG A 308 -21.02 11.76 25.26
CA ARG A 308 -21.07 12.92 24.35
C ARG A 308 -21.76 12.63 23.03
N THR A 309 -21.75 11.37 22.60
CA THR A 309 -22.35 10.95 21.35
C THR A 309 -23.73 10.33 21.57
N GLU A 310 -24.64 10.56 20.64
CA GLU A 310 -25.94 9.88 20.56
C GLU A 310 -25.79 8.49 19.90
N PHE A 311 -24.71 8.24 19.18
CA PHE A 311 -24.44 7.02 18.44
C PHE A 311 -23.70 6.00 19.31
N THR A 312 -24.43 5.28 20.17
CA THR A 312 -23.88 4.35 21.18
C THR A 312 -24.29 2.88 20.96
N GLU A 313 -25.00 2.57 19.89
CA GLU A 313 -25.37 1.21 19.54
C GLU A 313 -24.14 0.31 19.29
N PRO A 314 -24.22 -0.99 19.53
CA PRO A 314 -23.06 -1.89 19.38
C PRO A 314 -22.36 -1.82 18.02
N THR A 315 -23.07 -1.53 16.94
CA THR A 315 -22.54 -1.41 15.58
C THR A 315 -21.94 -0.04 15.27
N HIS A 316 -22.20 0.95 16.12
CA HIS A 316 -21.72 2.30 15.88
C HIS A 316 -20.23 2.45 16.18
N LEU A 317 -19.53 3.18 15.29
CA LEU A 317 -18.11 3.50 15.44
C LEU A 317 -17.89 4.53 16.55
N LEU A 318 -16.83 4.34 17.35
CA LEU A 318 -16.47 5.27 18.42
C LEU A 318 -16.07 6.65 17.89
N PHE A 319 -15.30 6.69 16.79
CA PHE A 319 -14.75 7.93 16.22
C PHE A 319 -15.49 8.29 14.92
N SER A 320 -16.77 8.60 15.08
CA SER A 320 -17.68 8.92 13.99
C SER A 320 -18.63 10.03 14.41
N LEU A 321 -19.01 10.90 13.46
CA LEU A 321 -20.00 11.96 13.69
C LEU A 321 -21.45 11.46 13.54
N ASN A 322 -21.64 10.32 12.88
CA ASN A 322 -22.97 9.73 12.61
C ASN A 322 -23.06 8.24 13.00
N GLY A 323 -22.07 7.72 13.71
CA GLY A 323 -22.00 6.32 14.13
C GLY A 323 -21.61 5.32 13.04
N VAL A 324 -21.69 5.66 11.76
CA VAL A 324 -21.56 4.71 10.64
C VAL A 324 -20.25 4.92 9.88
N VAL A 325 -19.90 6.16 9.58
CA VAL A 325 -18.74 6.50 8.76
C VAL A 325 -17.65 7.11 9.62
N PRO A 326 -16.40 6.61 9.54
CA PRO A 326 -15.27 7.24 10.22
C PRO A 326 -15.09 8.70 9.79
N LEU A 327 -14.61 9.56 10.68
CA LEU A 327 -14.31 10.95 10.36
C LEU A 327 -13.45 11.04 9.08
N ASP A 328 -13.82 11.96 8.19
CA ASP A 328 -13.16 12.16 6.89
C ASP A 328 -11.65 12.37 7.03
N ALA A 329 -10.88 11.78 6.14
CA ALA A 329 -9.42 11.79 6.20
C ALA A 329 -8.81 13.19 6.10
N ARG A 330 -9.47 14.12 5.37
CA ARG A 330 -8.99 15.51 5.23
C ARG A 330 -9.23 16.29 6.52
N LYS A 331 -10.41 16.11 7.14
CA LYS A 331 -10.72 16.69 8.46
C LYS A 331 -9.75 16.17 9.50
N TRP A 332 -9.51 14.86 9.51
CA TRP A 332 -8.52 14.20 10.36
C TRP A 332 -7.14 14.83 10.23
N GLN A 333 -6.67 15.03 8.99
CA GLN A 333 -5.37 15.63 8.71
C GLN A 333 -5.32 17.12 9.09
N LYS A 334 -6.40 17.88 8.89
CA LYS A 334 -6.51 19.27 9.34
C LYS A 334 -6.28 19.39 10.84
N HIS A 335 -6.96 18.57 11.64
CA HIS A 335 -6.79 18.57 13.10
C HIS A 335 -5.36 18.21 13.52
N TRP A 336 -4.70 17.25 12.81
CA TRP A 336 -3.31 16.92 13.08
C TRP A 336 -2.37 18.11 12.86
N VAL A 337 -2.48 18.77 11.73
CA VAL A 337 -1.65 19.94 11.40
C VAL A 337 -1.84 21.07 12.40
N ASN A 338 -3.09 21.35 12.78
CA ASN A 338 -3.39 22.36 13.76
C ASN A 338 -2.76 22.04 15.12
N LEU A 339 -2.93 20.81 15.62
CA LEU A 339 -2.34 20.38 16.89
C LEU A 339 -0.80 20.44 16.87
N MET A 340 -0.16 20.05 15.77
CA MET A 340 1.30 20.14 15.62
C MET A 340 1.77 21.61 15.64
N SER A 341 1.03 22.49 14.98
CA SER A 341 1.29 23.94 15.02
C SER A 341 1.13 24.52 16.42
N ASP A 342 0.05 24.16 17.13
CA ASP A 342 -0.25 24.65 18.48
C ASP A 342 0.83 24.28 19.51
N ILE A 343 1.56 23.18 19.29
CA ILE A 343 2.66 22.75 20.16
C ILE A 343 4.05 23.13 19.63
N GLY A 344 4.11 23.90 18.53
CA GLY A 344 5.36 24.40 17.94
C GLY A 344 6.17 23.35 17.18
N ILE A 345 5.55 22.25 16.72
CA ILE A 345 6.21 21.22 15.90
C ILE A 345 5.94 21.47 14.42
N HIS A 346 6.65 22.41 13.81
CA HIS A 346 6.48 22.76 12.40
C HIS A 346 7.15 21.77 11.43
N ASN A 347 8.12 21.02 11.89
CA ASN A 347 8.86 20.00 11.11
C ASN A 347 8.28 18.58 11.23
N HIS A 348 6.98 18.47 11.58
CA HIS A 348 6.33 17.16 11.78
C HIS A 348 6.39 16.25 10.54
N LYS A 349 6.44 16.83 9.32
CA LYS A 349 6.58 16.05 8.07
C LYS A 349 7.97 15.46 7.92
N GLU A 350 9.01 16.22 8.22
CA GLU A 350 10.41 15.78 8.17
C GLU A 350 10.67 14.69 9.21
N ARG A 351 10.18 14.87 10.42
CA ARG A 351 10.18 13.88 11.50
C ARG A 351 9.25 12.68 11.24
N LYS A 352 8.42 12.74 10.19
CA LYS A 352 7.40 11.72 9.88
C LYS A 352 6.42 11.47 11.04
N LEU A 353 6.14 12.50 11.84
CA LEU A 353 5.12 12.45 12.89
C LEU A 353 3.72 12.40 12.27
N THR A 354 2.97 11.39 12.64
CA THR A 354 1.61 11.12 12.16
C THR A 354 0.75 10.59 13.30
N TRP A 355 -0.53 10.40 13.07
CA TRP A 355 -1.42 9.73 14.01
C TRP A 355 -0.87 8.39 14.52
N TYR A 356 -0.08 7.70 13.73
CA TYR A 356 0.58 6.45 14.12
C TYR A 356 1.67 6.69 15.20
N SER A 357 2.22 7.90 15.30
CA SER A 357 3.21 8.27 16.31
C SER A 357 2.67 8.25 17.74
N LEU A 358 1.34 8.36 17.91
CA LEU A 358 0.70 8.15 19.22
C LEU A 358 0.87 6.72 19.72
N ARG A 359 0.71 5.74 18.84
CA ARG A 359 1.01 4.34 19.15
C ARG A 359 2.50 4.13 19.46
N HIS A 360 3.38 4.75 18.67
CA HIS A 360 4.82 4.70 18.95
C HIS A 360 5.12 5.26 20.33
N PHE A 361 4.57 6.43 20.67
CA PHE A 361 4.73 7.04 21.98
C PHE A 361 4.26 6.09 23.09
N GLY A 362 3.05 5.56 23.00
CA GLY A 362 2.49 4.66 24.00
C GLY A 362 3.35 3.39 24.24
N ILE A 363 3.85 2.77 23.17
CA ILE A 363 4.74 1.60 23.25
C ILE A 363 6.09 2.02 23.86
N THR A 364 6.71 3.10 23.38
CA THR A 364 8.01 3.60 23.89
C THR A 364 7.94 3.87 25.38
N MET A 365 6.90 4.54 25.88
CA MET A 365 6.74 4.81 27.30
C MET A 365 6.61 3.55 28.14
N ARG A 366 5.98 2.47 27.62
CA ARG A 366 5.90 1.18 28.30
C ARG A 366 7.23 0.43 28.32
N VAL A 367 7.99 0.51 27.22
CA VAL A 367 9.35 -0.05 27.16
C VAL A 367 10.26 0.66 28.19
N ILE A 368 10.19 2.00 28.26
CA ILE A 368 10.95 2.79 29.24
C ILE A 368 10.52 2.45 30.68
N ALA A 369 9.20 2.23 30.90
CA ALA A 369 8.68 1.82 32.20
C ALA A 369 9.00 0.37 32.58
N GLY A 370 9.75 -0.37 31.77
CA GLY A 370 10.17 -1.74 32.07
C GLY A 370 9.10 -2.80 31.90
N VAL A 371 8.02 -2.54 31.14
CA VAL A 371 7.00 -3.56 30.86
C VAL A 371 7.63 -4.67 30.04
N ASN A 372 7.33 -5.93 30.40
CA ASN A 372 7.85 -7.10 29.69
C ASN A 372 7.50 -7.06 28.20
N LEU A 373 8.51 -7.26 27.33
CA LEU A 373 8.35 -7.12 25.88
C LEU A 373 7.39 -8.15 25.28
N ILE A 374 7.29 -9.35 25.86
CA ILE A 374 6.38 -10.40 25.40
C ILE A 374 4.93 -9.95 25.65
N ASP A 375 4.64 -9.42 26.84
CA ASP A 375 3.31 -8.93 27.19
C ASP A 375 2.95 -7.71 26.37
N LEU A 376 3.88 -6.77 26.20
CA LEU A 376 3.69 -5.59 25.37
C LEU A 376 3.45 -5.96 23.89
N SER A 377 4.13 -7.01 23.39
CA SER A 377 3.93 -7.50 22.03
C SER A 377 2.53 -8.04 21.80
N LYS A 378 1.99 -8.79 22.77
CA LYS A 378 0.61 -9.29 22.75
C LYS A 378 -0.40 -8.14 22.81
N LEU A 379 -0.23 -7.20 23.74
CA LEU A 379 -1.08 -6.00 23.86
C LEU A 379 -1.03 -5.15 22.60
N ALA A 380 0.15 -4.88 22.05
CA ALA A 380 0.29 -4.08 20.84
C ALA A 380 -0.07 -4.85 19.55
N GLY A 381 -0.24 -6.18 19.59
CA GLY A 381 -0.48 -7.00 18.39
C GLY A 381 0.67 -6.87 17.37
N THR A 382 1.90 -7.03 17.84
CA THR A 382 3.13 -6.97 17.02
C THR A 382 4.13 -8.01 17.52
N SER A 383 5.23 -8.25 16.82
CA SER A 383 6.27 -9.16 17.30
C SER A 383 7.23 -8.49 18.28
N VAL A 384 7.82 -9.27 19.17
CA VAL A 384 8.91 -8.81 20.08
C VAL A 384 10.05 -8.21 19.26
N ALA A 385 10.49 -8.89 18.21
CA ALA A 385 11.54 -8.40 17.31
C ALA A 385 11.21 -7.03 16.68
N HIS A 386 9.93 -6.75 16.40
CA HIS A 386 9.54 -5.43 15.91
C HIS A 386 9.64 -4.37 17.01
N ILE A 387 9.27 -4.71 18.24
CA ILE A 387 9.44 -3.80 19.39
C ILE A 387 10.93 -3.52 19.62
N GLU A 388 11.77 -4.54 19.66
CA GLU A 388 13.22 -4.40 19.79
C GLU A 388 13.83 -3.49 18.73
N ASN A 389 13.57 -3.79 17.46
CA ASN A 389 14.17 -3.04 16.36
C ASN A 389 13.65 -1.58 16.24
N THR A 390 12.47 -1.29 16.76
CA THR A 390 11.81 0.02 16.56
C THR A 390 11.88 0.91 17.79
N TYR A 391 11.78 0.34 19.00
CA TYR A 391 11.57 1.09 20.24
C TYR A 391 12.72 0.93 21.25
N LEU A 392 13.50 -0.14 21.16
CA LEU A 392 14.69 -0.29 21.98
C LEU A 392 15.86 0.48 21.36
N LYS A 393 15.88 1.79 21.56
CA LYS A 393 17.14 2.52 21.59
C LYS A 393 17.71 2.27 22.99
N TYR A 394 18.50 1.22 23.14
CA TYR A 394 19.17 0.87 24.40
C TYR A 394 20.01 2.09 24.84
N SER A 395 19.50 2.85 25.79
CA SER A 395 20.29 3.92 26.37
C SER A 395 21.29 3.30 27.38
N GLU A 396 22.43 3.94 27.51
CA GLU A 396 23.45 3.52 28.51
C GLU A 396 22.85 3.45 29.93
N ALA A 397 21.87 4.34 30.23
CA ALA A 397 21.13 4.33 31.48
C ALA A 397 20.27 3.07 31.67
N GLN A 398 19.62 2.57 30.63
CA GLN A 398 18.85 1.30 30.69
C GLN A 398 19.73 0.10 30.84
N SER A 399 20.91 0.11 30.21
CA SER A 399 21.93 -0.94 30.38
C SER A 399 22.41 -0.99 31.82
N ARG A 400 22.70 0.15 32.44
CA ARG A 400 23.05 0.25 33.86
C ARG A 400 21.96 -0.25 34.80
N THR A 401 20.69 0.18 34.54
CA THR A 401 19.55 -0.29 35.35
C THR A 401 19.35 -1.80 35.22
N ALA A 402 19.51 -2.36 34.02
CA ALA A 402 19.41 -3.82 33.83
C ALA A 402 20.56 -4.58 34.56
N ALA A 403 21.75 -4.02 34.51
CA ALA A 403 22.91 -4.61 35.21
C ALA A 403 22.82 -4.55 36.76
N LEU A 404 22.04 -3.59 37.26
CA LEU A 404 21.81 -3.44 38.72
C LEU A 404 20.69 -4.34 39.25
N LYS A 405 19.87 -4.92 38.38
CA LYS A 405 18.84 -5.89 38.81
C LYS A 405 19.50 -7.14 39.34
N ASN A 406 19.22 -7.48 40.58
CA ASN A 406 19.71 -8.66 41.26
C ASN A 406 18.55 -9.49 41.78
N PHE A 407 18.81 -10.74 42.13
CA PHE A 407 17.82 -11.65 42.65
C PHE A 407 18.37 -12.52 43.77
N ILE A 408 17.51 -12.92 44.69
CA ILE A 408 17.83 -13.93 45.72
C ILE A 408 16.91 -15.13 45.46
N ILE A 409 17.48 -16.32 45.59
CA ILE A 409 16.72 -17.58 45.59
C ILE A 409 16.50 -17.98 47.03
N ASN A 410 15.28 -18.03 47.47
CA ASN A 410 14.88 -18.53 48.78
C ASN A 410 15.10 -20.04 48.91
N LYS A 411 15.10 -20.56 50.15
CA LYS A 411 15.26 -22.00 50.41
C LYS A 411 14.13 -22.87 49.82
N ASP A 412 12.99 -22.30 49.52
CA ASP A 412 11.83 -22.94 48.87
C ASP A 412 11.88 -22.86 47.33
N GLY A 413 12.94 -22.28 46.75
CA GLY A 413 13.13 -22.11 45.32
C GLY A 413 12.42 -20.89 44.73
N THR A 414 11.78 -20.05 45.54
CA THR A 414 11.21 -18.80 45.06
C THR A 414 12.29 -17.76 44.76
N ILE A 415 12.12 -17.02 43.66
CA ILE A 415 13.03 -15.97 43.23
C ILE A 415 12.46 -14.62 43.63
N LEU A 416 13.20 -13.87 44.42
CA LEU A 416 12.86 -12.47 44.76
C LEU A 416 13.79 -11.53 44.01
N GLU A 417 13.23 -10.53 43.37
CA GLU A 417 13.94 -9.40 42.74
C GLU A 417 14.35 -8.44 43.88
N LEU A 418 15.65 -8.08 43.95
CA LEU A 418 16.21 -7.14 44.94
C LEU A 418 16.17 -5.71 44.39
#